data_c3d69734b907bd3b07654c9446c50603
#
_entry.id   c3d69734b907bd3b07654c9446c50603
#
_cell.length_a   1.000
_cell.length_b   1.000
_cell.length_c   1.000
_cell.angle_alpha   90.00
_cell.angle_beta   90.00
_cell.angle_gamma   90.00
#
_symmetry.space_group_name_H-M   'P 1'
#
loop_
_entity.id
_entity.type
_entity.pdbx_description
1 polymer ?
#
loop_
_entity_poly.entity_id
_entity_poly.type
_entity_poly.pdbx_seq_one_letter_code
_entity_poly.pdbx_strand_id
1 'polypeptide(L)'
;MQSSQRQIDIYTKWQGEDCNILINSVAGSGKTTTLLELLRMCEYKTLFLAFNKSIQEEIQSKIDERGLKQGKAMTIHSLGLSAIKKQYRRYKINNNKNWDLIKKFSDKFKRELNGIPWNERVRLSYCLMDMNDISRMFLTNNFVEIKKQFLAMDKNLPEISNLEDYWLTFAELRDATYEGDVIE
;
A
#
# COMPACT_ATOMS: atom_id res chain seq x y z
N MET A 1 -18.12 22.65 -22.71
CA MET A 1 -18.23 21.23 -23.12
C MET A 1 -19.56 20.73 -22.63
N GLN A 2 -20.35 20.10 -23.52
CA GLN A 2 -21.67 19.59 -23.13
C GLN A 2 -21.51 18.23 -22.48
N SER A 3 -22.06 18.03 -21.29
CA SER A 3 -22.00 16.74 -20.59
C SER A 3 -22.80 15.66 -21.30
N SER A 4 -22.29 14.45 -21.37
CA SER A 4 -23.03 13.30 -21.90
C SER A 4 -24.17 12.88 -20.95
N GLN A 5 -25.19 12.16 -21.46
CA GLN A 5 -26.27 11.67 -20.64
C GLN A 5 -25.77 10.86 -19.43
N ARG A 6 -24.77 10.00 -19.62
CA ARG A 6 -24.16 9.20 -18.54
C ARG A 6 -23.49 10.07 -17.46
N GLN A 7 -22.90 11.20 -17.83
CA GLN A 7 -22.34 12.14 -16.86
C GLN A 7 -23.45 12.84 -16.06
N ILE A 8 -24.54 13.22 -16.75
CA ILE A 8 -25.72 13.81 -16.08
C ILE A 8 -26.31 12.84 -15.09
N ASP A 9 -26.45 11.56 -15.43
CA ASP A 9 -26.96 10.53 -14.52
C ASP A 9 -26.08 10.38 -13.26
N ILE A 10 -24.74 10.45 -13.41
CA ILE A 10 -23.80 10.43 -12.29
C ILE A 10 -24.00 11.67 -11.39
N TYR A 11 -24.16 12.86 -11.98
CA TYR A 11 -24.34 14.09 -11.22
C TYR A 11 -25.67 14.09 -10.46
N THR A 12 -26.73 13.61 -11.09
CA THR A 12 -28.07 13.48 -10.45
C THR A 12 -28.00 12.52 -9.27
N LYS A 13 -27.34 11.38 -9.44
CA LYS A 13 -27.18 10.39 -8.37
C LYS A 13 -26.35 10.94 -7.21
N TRP A 14 -25.28 11.67 -7.50
CA TRP A 14 -24.43 12.31 -6.49
C TRP A 14 -25.21 13.32 -5.61
N GLN A 15 -26.13 14.07 -6.21
CA GLN A 15 -26.92 15.08 -5.50
C GLN A 15 -28.09 14.49 -4.72
N GLY A 16 -28.59 13.33 -5.12
CA GLY A 16 -29.87 12.78 -4.59
C GLY A 16 -29.70 11.67 -3.56
N GLU A 17 -28.53 11.05 -3.47
CA GLU A 17 -28.33 9.86 -2.65
C GLU A 17 -27.03 9.94 -1.83
N ASP A 18 -27.12 9.60 -0.54
CA ASP A 18 -25.95 9.39 0.31
C ASP A 18 -25.45 7.95 0.11
N CYS A 19 -24.71 7.70 -0.99
CA CYS A 19 -24.25 6.38 -1.37
C CYS A 19 -22.84 6.39 -1.99
N ASN A 20 -22.19 5.22 -1.98
CA ASN A 20 -20.97 5.02 -2.73
C ASN A 20 -21.26 4.86 -4.23
N ILE A 21 -20.54 5.59 -5.08
CA ILE A 21 -20.70 5.53 -6.53
C ILE A 21 -19.45 4.90 -7.16
N LEU A 22 -19.63 3.81 -7.90
CA LEU A 22 -18.58 3.19 -8.71
C LEU A 22 -18.74 3.61 -10.18
N ILE A 23 -17.75 4.34 -10.71
CA ILE A 23 -17.72 4.78 -12.11
C ILE A 23 -16.77 3.88 -12.90
N ASN A 24 -17.31 2.94 -13.65
CA ASN A 24 -16.56 2.10 -14.56
C ASN A 24 -16.65 2.68 -15.99
N SER A 25 -15.50 3.06 -16.58
CA SER A 25 -15.45 3.67 -17.89
C SER A 25 -14.10 3.48 -18.58
N VAL A 26 -14.09 3.47 -19.90
CA VAL A 26 -12.88 3.29 -20.73
C VAL A 26 -11.93 4.49 -20.64
N ALA A 27 -10.70 4.31 -21.09
CA ALA A 27 -9.73 5.42 -21.22
C ALA A 27 -10.29 6.52 -22.14
N GLY A 28 -10.01 7.79 -21.83
CA GLY A 28 -10.48 8.94 -22.62
C GLY A 28 -11.95 9.31 -22.47
N SER A 29 -12.74 8.60 -21.67
CA SER A 29 -14.19 8.86 -21.47
C SER A 29 -14.53 10.10 -20.62
N GLY A 30 -13.52 10.86 -20.17
CA GLY A 30 -13.73 12.06 -19.36
C GLY A 30 -13.89 11.80 -17.86
N LYS A 31 -13.40 10.68 -17.31
CA LYS A 31 -13.47 10.37 -15.87
C LYS A 31 -13.00 11.51 -14.98
N THR A 32 -11.81 12.03 -15.22
CA THR A 32 -11.23 13.14 -14.43
C THR A 32 -12.11 14.39 -14.53
N THR A 33 -12.62 14.70 -15.72
CA THR A 33 -13.54 15.84 -15.91
C THR A 33 -14.82 15.66 -15.08
N THR A 34 -15.41 14.46 -15.13
CA THR A 34 -16.62 14.12 -14.33
C THR A 34 -16.34 14.30 -12.83
N LEU A 35 -15.23 13.78 -12.33
CA LEU A 35 -14.85 13.91 -10.91
C LEU A 35 -14.60 15.37 -10.50
N LEU A 36 -14.00 16.19 -11.36
CA LEU A 36 -13.80 17.62 -11.08
C LEU A 36 -15.12 18.41 -11.10
N GLU A 37 -16.09 18.01 -11.93
CA GLU A 37 -17.45 18.60 -11.89
C GLU A 37 -18.20 18.19 -10.61
N LEU A 38 -18.10 16.94 -10.16
CA LEU A 38 -18.63 16.52 -8.86
C LEU A 38 -17.99 17.32 -7.72
N LEU A 39 -16.67 17.54 -7.77
CA LEU A 39 -15.98 18.38 -6.79
C LEU A 39 -16.53 19.82 -6.79
N ARG A 40 -16.78 20.38 -7.97
CA ARG A 40 -17.35 21.74 -8.11
C ARG A 40 -18.75 21.87 -7.46
N MET A 41 -19.53 20.79 -7.51
CA MET A 41 -20.86 20.70 -6.92
C MET A 41 -20.81 20.43 -5.40
N CYS A 42 -19.65 20.03 -4.87
CA CYS A 42 -19.49 19.66 -3.47
C CYS A 42 -19.15 20.89 -2.62
N GLU A 43 -19.89 21.09 -1.53
CA GLU A 43 -19.62 22.17 -0.56
C GLU A 43 -18.63 21.77 0.53
N TYR A 44 -18.36 20.47 0.66
CA TYR A 44 -17.49 19.91 1.70
C TYR A 44 -16.05 19.80 1.24
N LYS A 45 -15.12 19.77 2.22
CA LYS A 45 -13.72 19.45 1.95
C LYS A 45 -13.61 18.04 1.39
N THR A 46 -13.10 17.94 0.17
CA THR A 46 -13.03 16.70 -0.60
C THR A 46 -11.59 16.31 -0.85
N LEU A 47 -11.31 15.02 -0.71
CA LEU A 47 -9.99 14.45 -0.94
C LEU A 47 -10.01 13.54 -2.17
N PHE A 48 -9.15 13.86 -3.16
CA PHE A 48 -8.81 12.97 -4.26
C PHE A 48 -7.64 12.08 -3.87
N LEU A 49 -7.82 10.77 -3.96
CA LEU A 49 -6.74 9.80 -3.78
C LEU A 49 -6.28 9.28 -5.12
N ALA A 50 -5.02 9.54 -5.44
CA ALA A 50 -4.37 9.06 -6.64
C ALA A 50 -3.42 7.89 -6.33
N PHE A 51 -3.28 6.99 -7.30
CA PHE A 51 -2.39 5.84 -7.16
C PHE A 51 -0.91 6.27 -7.12
N ASN A 52 -0.50 7.22 -7.94
CA ASN A 52 0.87 7.69 -8.04
C ASN A 52 0.99 9.23 -7.98
N LYS A 53 2.22 9.69 -7.86
CA LYS A 53 2.54 11.11 -7.70
C LYS A 53 2.20 11.93 -8.97
N SER A 54 2.46 11.40 -10.14
CA SER A 54 2.18 12.09 -11.41
C SER A 54 0.69 12.39 -11.58
N ILE A 55 -0.18 11.40 -11.32
CA ILE A 55 -1.64 11.58 -11.37
C ILE A 55 -2.09 12.58 -10.29
N GLN A 56 -1.51 12.51 -9.09
CA GLN A 56 -1.83 13.43 -8.00
C GLN A 56 -1.51 14.88 -8.37
N GLU A 57 -0.33 15.13 -8.96
CA GLU A 57 0.10 16.46 -9.40
C GLU A 57 -0.79 17.00 -10.53
N GLU A 58 -1.14 16.15 -11.51
CA GLU A 58 -2.06 16.52 -12.59
C GLU A 58 -3.45 16.91 -12.07
N ILE A 59 -3.99 16.12 -11.12
CA ILE A 59 -5.31 16.42 -10.53
C ILE A 59 -5.25 17.68 -9.69
N GLN A 60 -4.19 17.87 -8.88
CA GLN A 60 -4.03 19.09 -8.07
C GLN A 60 -3.95 20.34 -8.94
N SER A 61 -3.16 20.30 -10.04
CA SER A 61 -3.08 21.43 -10.99
C SER A 61 -4.47 21.79 -11.55
N LYS A 62 -5.26 20.79 -11.95
CA LYS A 62 -6.63 21.03 -12.45
C LYS A 62 -7.59 21.56 -11.39
N ILE A 63 -7.43 21.16 -10.13
CA ILE A 63 -8.19 21.71 -8.98
C ILE A 63 -7.84 23.19 -8.81
N ASP A 64 -6.54 23.53 -8.81
CA ASP A 64 -6.05 24.88 -8.61
C ASP A 64 -6.44 25.80 -9.77
N GLU A 65 -6.29 25.36 -11.02
CA GLU A 65 -6.70 26.08 -12.23
C GLU A 65 -8.20 26.44 -12.24
N ARG A 66 -9.04 25.57 -11.66
CA ARG A 66 -10.49 25.78 -11.55
C ARG A 66 -10.91 26.53 -10.29
N GLY A 67 -9.97 26.89 -9.41
CA GLY A 67 -10.24 27.58 -8.15
C GLY A 67 -11.07 26.78 -7.14
N LEU A 68 -11.01 25.43 -7.18
CA LEU A 68 -11.80 24.54 -6.33
C LEU A 68 -11.14 24.36 -4.96
N LYS A 69 -11.23 25.38 -4.11
CA LYS A 69 -10.54 25.45 -2.80
C LYS A 69 -10.90 24.35 -1.81
N GLN A 70 -12.04 23.70 -1.99
CA GLN A 70 -12.51 22.58 -1.16
C GLN A 70 -11.80 21.25 -1.52
N GLY A 71 -11.18 21.17 -2.69
CA GLY A 71 -10.51 19.97 -3.19
C GLY A 71 -9.03 19.90 -2.84
N LYS A 72 -8.56 18.71 -2.50
CA LYS A 72 -7.14 18.39 -2.33
C LYS A 72 -6.82 17.03 -2.92
N ALA A 73 -5.75 16.93 -3.70
CA ALA A 73 -5.25 15.66 -4.22
C ALA A 73 -4.06 15.15 -3.41
N MET A 74 -4.07 13.87 -3.05
CA MET A 74 -2.99 13.18 -2.35
C MET A 74 -2.80 11.78 -2.93
N THR A 75 -1.61 11.21 -2.78
CA THR A 75 -1.44 9.77 -2.97
C THR A 75 -1.90 9.01 -1.72
N ILE A 76 -2.28 7.73 -1.88
CA ILE A 76 -2.63 6.86 -0.75
C ILE A 76 -1.48 6.81 0.28
N HIS A 77 -0.23 6.71 -0.18
CA HIS A 77 0.95 6.74 0.69
C HIS A 77 1.08 8.05 1.47
N SER A 78 0.84 9.20 0.82
CA SER A 78 0.87 10.50 1.50
C SER A 78 -0.23 10.64 2.55
N LEU A 79 -1.41 10.09 2.28
CA LEU A 79 -2.50 10.04 3.25
C LEU A 79 -2.12 9.19 4.47
N GLY A 80 -1.60 7.97 4.24
CA GLY A 80 -1.12 7.09 5.31
C GLY A 80 -0.04 7.76 6.16
N LEU A 81 0.97 8.39 5.52
CA LEU A 81 2.01 9.11 6.22
C LEU A 81 1.44 10.29 7.03
N SER A 82 0.43 10.99 6.53
CA SER A 82 -0.21 12.10 7.25
C SER A 82 -0.95 11.62 8.50
N ALA A 83 -1.55 10.41 8.45
CA ALA A 83 -2.19 9.78 9.60
C ALA A 83 -1.15 9.39 10.67
N ILE A 84 -0.02 8.79 10.26
CA ILE A 84 1.10 8.47 11.16
C ILE A 84 1.63 9.74 11.84
N LYS A 85 1.85 10.82 11.09
CA LYS A 85 2.30 12.11 11.62
C LYS A 85 1.37 12.72 12.67
N LYS A 86 0.05 12.48 12.53
CA LYS A 86 -0.94 12.95 13.52
C LYS A 86 -0.90 12.12 14.80
N GLN A 87 -0.67 10.81 14.67
CA GLN A 87 -0.68 9.87 15.80
C GLN A 87 0.64 9.92 16.58
N TYR A 88 1.76 10.02 15.87
CA TYR A 88 3.10 9.94 16.46
C TYR A 88 3.86 11.25 16.26
N ARG A 89 4.30 11.87 17.35
CA ARG A 89 5.08 13.11 17.32
C ARG A 89 6.48 12.92 16.73
N ARG A 90 7.06 11.72 16.93
CA ARG A 90 8.36 11.32 16.39
C ARG A 90 8.16 10.06 15.57
N TYR A 91 8.68 10.05 14.35
CA TYR A 91 8.70 8.87 13.48
C TYR A 91 9.93 8.96 12.57
N LYS A 92 10.48 7.81 12.23
CA LYS A 92 11.59 7.69 11.29
C LYS A 92 11.17 6.74 10.17
N ILE A 93 11.36 7.19 8.92
CA ILE A 93 11.16 6.33 7.77
C ILE A 93 12.46 5.55 7.55
N ASN A 94 12.41 4.23 7.67
CA ASN A 94 13.52 3.34 7.38
C ASN A 94 13.25 2.59 6.06
N ASN A 95 13.88 3.05 4.97
CA ASN A 95 13.76 2.42 3.66
C ASN A 95 14.46 1.06 3.58
N ASN A 96 15.36 0.76 4.51
CA ASN A 96 16.14 -0.48 4.55
C ASN A 96 15.60 -1.48 5.58
N LYS A 97 14.43 -1.24 6.15
CA LYS A 97 13.90 -2.04 7.26
C LYS A 97 13.87 -3.54 6.97
N ASN A 98 13.51 -3.95 5.77
CA ASN A 98 13.50 -5.36 5.39
C ASN A 98 14.92 -5.98 5.44
N TRP A 99 15.93 -5.25 4.98
CA TRP A 99 17.32 -5.70 5.06
C TRP A 99 17.86 -5.74 6.48
N ASP A 100 17.48 -4.78 7.33
CA ASP A 100 17.84 -4.77 8.74
C ASP A 100 17.22 -5.98 9.47
N LEU A 101 15.98 -6.35 9.12
CA LEU A 101 15.33 -7.56 9.63
C LEU A 101 16.03 -8.84 9.16
N ILE A 102 16.38 -8.94 7.87
CA ILE A 102 17.15 -10.08 7.32
C ILE A 102 18.50 -10.20 8.03
N LYS A 103 19.16 -9.09 8.31
CA LYS A 103 20.43 -9.12 9.07
C LYS A 103 20.23 -9.65 10.49
N LYS A 104 19.25 -9.13 11.23
CA LYS A 104 18.92 -9.64 12.58
C LYS A 104 18.56 -11.12 12.56
N PHE A 105 17.78 -11.56 11.58
CA PHE A 105 17.44 -12.97 11.37
C PHE A 105 18.69 -13.81 11.10
N SER A 106 19.56 -13.37 10.18
CA SER A 106 20.79 -14.08 9.83
C SER A 106 21.77 -14.17 11.01
N ASP A 107 21.85 -13.14 11.83
CA ASP A 107 22.67 -13.15 13.05
C ASP A 107 22.13 -14.16 14.09
N LYS A 108 20.79 -14.27 14.23
CA LYS A 108 20.13 -15.23 15.13
C LYS A 108 20.36 -16.68 14.71
N PHE A 109 20.30 -16.96 13.41
CA PHE A 109 20.46 -18.31 12.83
C PHE A 109 21.84 -18.55 12.20
N LYS A 110 22.86 -17.84 12.64
CA LYS A 110 24.19 -17.87 12.01
C LYS A 110 24.80 -19.27 11.90
N ARG A 111 24.58 -20.14 12.90
CA ARG A 111 25.12 -21.50 12.90
C ARG A 111 24.41 -22.39 11.89
N GLU A 112 23.08 -22.38 11.91
CA GLU A 112 22.23 -23.18 11.02
C GLU A 112 22.39 -22.74 9.57
N LEU A 113 22.43 -21.43 9.32
CA LEU A 113 22.59 -20.87 7.98
C LEU A 113 23.97 -21.15 7.39
N ASN A 114 25.02 -21.32 8.20
CA ASN A 114 26.34 -21.67 7.69
C ASN A 114 26.40 -23.05 7.01
N GLY A 115 25.47 -23.96 7.34
CA GLY A 115 25.32 -25.26 6.68
C GLY A 115 24.55 -25.20 5.34
N ILE A 116 23.92 -24.06 5.03
CA ILE A 116 23.12 -23.87 3.82
C ILE A 116 23.97 -23.21 2.72
N PRO A 117 23.94 -23.69 1.46
CA PRO A 117 24.62 -23.06 0.33
C PRO A 117 24.26 -21.59 0.17
N TRP A 118 25.21 -20.77 -0.28
CA TRP A 118 25.03 -19.32 -0.39
C TRP A 118 23.80 -18.92 -1.24
N ASN A 119 23.60 -19.58 -2.38
CA ASN A 119 22.46 -19.35 -3.25
C ASN A 119 21.12 -19.59 -2.53
N GLU A 120 21.02 -20.66 -1.73
CA GLU A 120 19.80 -20.95 -0.96
C GLU A 120 19.58 -19.96 0.19
N ARG A 121 20.64 -19.46 0.83
CA ARG A 121 20.52 -18.38 1.83
C ARG A 121 19.99 -17.08 1.21
N VAL A 122 20.47 -16.76 0.02
CA VAL A 122 19.95 -15.58 -0.72
C VAL A 122 18.48 -15.80 -1.09
N ARG A 123 18.12 -16.97 -1.60
CA ARG A 123 16.71 -17.31 -1.90
C ARG A 123 15.82 -17.24 -0.66
N LEU A 124 16.29 -17.76 0.47
CA LEU A 124 15.59 -17.67 1.75
C LEU A 124 15.31 -16.22 2.14
N SER A 125 16.32 -15.36 2.03
CA SER A 125 16.19 -13.93 2.37
C SER A 125 15.09 -13.24 1.54
N TYR A 126 15.09 -13.44 0.24
CA TYR A 126 14.05 -12.90 -0.63
C TYR A 126 12.68 -13.54 -0.36
N CYS A 127 12.63 -14.85 -0.11
CA CYS A 127 11.41 -15.54 0.25
C CYS A 127 10.77 -14.96 1.52
N LEU A 128 11.56 -14.73 2.57
CA LEU A 128 11.07 -14.12 3.82
C LEU A 128 10.59 -12.68 3.62
N MET A 129 11.25 -11.91 2.77
CA MET A 129 10.81 -10.55 2.43
C MET A 129 9.48 -10.57 1.64
N ASP A 130 9.36 -11.43 0.65
CA ASP A 130 8.12 -11.62 -0.11
C ASP A 130 6.96 -12.10 0.77
N MET A 131 7.23 -13.06 1.68
CA MET A 131 6.24 -13.53 2.65
C MET A 131 5.80 -12.42 3.61
N ASN A 132 6.71 -11.52 3.98
CA ASN A 132 6.39 -10.34 4.78
C ASN A 132 5.45 -9.39 4.03
N ASP A 133 5.66 -9.17 2.75
CA ASP A 133 4.78 -8.33 1.94
C ASP A 133 3.40 -8.97 1.74
N ILE A 134 3.34 -10.29 1.54
CA ILE A 134 2.09 -11.07 1.50
C ILE A 134 1.36 -10.99 2.84
N SER A 135 2.05 -11.19 3.96
CA SER A 135 1.48 -11.06 5.30
C SER A 135 0.79 -9.71 5.52
N ARG A 136 1.42 -8.63 5.05
CA ARG A 136 0.87 -7.27 5.13
C ARG A 136 -0.31 -7.06 4.17
N MET A 137 -0.22 -7.59 2.95
CA MET A 137 -1.27 -7.48 1.94
C MET A 137 -2.56 -8.17 2.39
N PHE A 138 -2.45 -9.35 2.99
CA PHE A 138 -3.59 -10.16 3.41
C PHE A 138 -3.91 -10.05 4.91
N LEU A 139 -3.18 -9.21 5.66
CA LEU A 139 -3.35 -9.00 7.10
C LEU A 139 -3.33 -10.31 7.90
N THR A 140 -2.45 -11.25 7.54
CA THR A 140 -2.33 -12.57 8.16
C THR A 140 -0.89 -12.91 8.50
N ASN A 141 -0.68 -13.62 9.62
CA ASN A 141 0.61 -14.23 9.98
C ASN A 141 0.58 -15.76 9.84
N ASN A 142 -0.53 -16.33 9.36
CA ASN A 142 -0.66 -17.76 9.16
C ASN A 142 0.24 -18.24 8.02
N PHE A 143 1.23 -19.07 8.36
CA PHE A 143 2.22 -19.59 7.40
C PHE A 143 1.59 -20.34 6.23
N VAL A 144 0.57 -21.15 6.49
CA VAL A 144 -0.09 -21.96 5.44
C VAL A 144 -0.77 -21.06 4.41
N GLU A 145 -1.45 -20.01 4.87
CA GLU A 145 -2.12 -19.05 4.00
C GLU A 145 -1.12 -18.22 3.21
N ILE A 146 -0.07 -17.72 3.85
CA ILE A 146 1.01 -16.97 3.20
C ILE A 146 1.71 -17.84 2.15
N LYS A 147 2.02 -19.09 2.48
CA LYS A 147 2.63 -20.06 1.54
C LYS A 147 1.73 -20.30 0.33
N LYS A 148 0.42 -20.43 0.54
CA LYS A 148 -0.57 -20.59 -0.54
C LYS A 148 -0.55 -19.38 -1.49
N GLN A 149 -0.58 -18.17 -0.95
CA GLN A 149 -0.53 -16.93 -1.75
C GLN A 149 0.81 -16.75 -2.47
N PHE A 150 1.92 -17.11 -1.81
CA PHE A 150 3.26 -17.08 -2.38
C PHE A 150 3.35 -17.96 -3.64
N LEU A 151 2.84 -19.19 -3.56
CA LEU A 151 2.81 -20.12 -4.69
C LEU A 151 1.85 -19.67 -5.80
N ALA A 152 0.72 -19.05 -5.44
CA ALA A 152 -0.23 -18.49 -6.40
C ALA A 152 0.35 -17.29 -7.21
N MET A 153 1.44 -16.69 -6.75
CA MET A 153 2.19 -15.64 -7.45
C MET A 153 3.34 -16.20 -8.31
N ASP A 154 3.33 -17.49 -8.65
CA ASP A 154 4.38 -18.19 -9.42
C ASP A 154 5.79 -18.07 -8.81
N LYS A 155 5.88 -17.93 -7.48
CA LYS A 155 7.16 -17.85 -6.77
C LYS A 155 7.59 -19.23 -6.29
N ASN A 156 8.89 -19.50 -6.39
CA ASN A 156 9.48 -20.78 -5.97
C ASN A 156 10.01 -20.70 -4.55
N LEU A 157 9.61 -21.66 -3.72
CA LEU A 157 10.14 -21.80 -2.37
C LEU A 157 11.62 -22.22 -2.40
N PRO A 158 12.45 -21.79 -1.43
CA PRO A 158 13.79 -22.34 -1.24
C PRO A 158 13.71 -23.80 -0.79
N GLU A 159 14.73 -24.61 -1.14
CA GLU A 159 14.84 -26.00 -0.73
C GLU A 159 15.35 -26.11 0.72
N ILE A 160 14.52 -25.70 1.66
CA ILE A 160 14.86 -25.62 3.09
C ILE A 160 13.74 -26.27 3.90
N SER A 161 14.09 -27.24 4.73
CA SER A 161 13.13 -28.02 5.54
C SER A 161 12.43 -27.21 6.62
N ASN A 162 13.09 -26.22 7.20
CA ASN A 162 12.62 -25.45 8.37
C ASN A 162 12.04 -24.07 7.98
N LEU A 163 11.47 -23.92 6.79
CA LEU A 163 11.00 -22.62 6.30
C LEU A 163 9.90 -22.01 7.19
N GLU A 164 9.03 -22.83 7.76
CA GLU A 164 7.98 -22.38 8.69
C GLU A 164 8.57 -21.76 9.97
N ASP A 165 9.53 -22.44 10.60
CA ASP A 165 10.19 -21.96 11.82
C ASP A 165 10.97 -20.66 11.53
N TYR A 166 11.60 -20.57 10.37
CA TYR A 166 12.28 -19.37 9.93
C TYR A 166 11.30 -18.21 9.70
N TRP A 167 10.15 -18.48 9.10
CA TRP A 167 9.11 -17.49 8.92
C TRP A 167 8.55 -17.00 10.26
N LEU A 168 8.21 -17.89 11.17
CA LEU A 168 7.67 -17.52 12.48
C LEU A 168 8.66 -16.63 13.25
N THR A 169 9.94 -17.01 13.28
CA THR A 169 10.96 -16.19 13.92
C THR A 169 11.17 -14.84 13.23
N PHE A 170 11.09 -14.80 11.90
CA PHE A 170 11.20 -13.54 11.16
C PHE A 170 10.02 -12.62 11.47
N ALA A 171 8.80 -13.16 11.56
CA ALA A 171 7.60 -12.42 11.92
C ALA A 171 7.70 -11.86 13.36
N GLU A 172 8.18 -12.65 14.32
CA GLU A 172 8.44 -12.18 15.69
C GLU A 172 9.45 -11.02 15.73
N LEU A 173 10.58 -11.14 15.02
CA LEU A 173 11.57 -10.06 14.93
C LEU A 173 11.01 -8.80 14.30
N ARG A 174 10.16 -8.96 13.28
CA ARG A 174 9.45 -7.85 12.65
C ARG A 174 8.55 -7.14 13.62
N ASP A 175 7.72 -7.89 14.35
CA ASP A 175 6.71 -7.33 15.25
C ASP A 175 7.39 -6.64 16.45
N ALA A 176 8.42 -7.24 17.03
CA ALA A 176 9.24 -6.61 18.05
C ALA A 176 9.93 -5.31 17.60
N THR A 177 10.31 -5.23 16.31
CA THR A 177 10.90 -4.01 15.75
C THR A 177 9.83 -2.91 15.56
N TYR A 178 8.57 -3.28 15.27
CA TYR A 178 7.48 -2.30 15.20
C TYR A 178 7.13 -1.70 16.56
N GLU A 179 7.19 -2.48 17.61
CA GLU A 179 6.95 -1.98 18.99
C GLU A 179 8.02 -0.98 19.45
N GLY A 180 9.28 -1.14 18.99
CA GLY A 180 10.38 -0.24 19.36
C GLY A 180 10.52 1.01 18.47
N ASP A 181 10.29 0.89 17.17
CA ASP A 181 10.55 1.97 16.19
C ASP A 181 9.38 2.95 16.00
N VAL A 182 8.19 2.61 16.46
CA VAL A 182 6.98 3.46 16.34
C VAL A 182 6.85 4.42 17.52
N ILE A 183 7.58 4.20 18.58
CA ILE A 183 7.47 4.94 19.84
C ILE A 183 8.66 5.91 20.06
N GLU A 184 9.73 5.78 19.30
CA GLU A 184 10.87 6.71 19.28
C GLU A 184 10.86 7.58 18.00
#